data_2aefe195c883997b591785a08e0d7610
#
_entry.id   2aefe195c883997b591785a08e0d7610
#
_cell.length_a   1.000
_cell.length_b   1.000
_cell.length_c   1.000
_cell.angle_alpha   90.00
_cell.angle_beta   90.00
_cell.angle_gamma   90.00
#
_symmetry.space_group_name_H-M   'P 1'
#
loop_
_entity.id
_entity.type
_entity.pdbx_description
1 polymer ?
#
loop_
_entity_poly.entity_id
_entity_poly.type
_entity_poly.pdbx_seq_one_letter_code
_entity_poly.pdbx_strand_id
1 'polypeptide(L)'
;MKKYIFSIALIASSYASAQTDSLTVTTTKDTLSIVAVGDVMIGSGFPEGYLPKDDAVESFKYVKPYLKGDIVFGNLEGAILDSGTSDKCKNSAEGTCYAFRMPDRYGKIIKEAGFNLMSTANNHANDFGEKGRHNTAKILDEVGIYHAGPVENKSVIFEKDGVKYGFCAFSPNSNMLSVNNIDQATDLVKELRPQVDIVIVSFHGGAEGSKSTRVPRANEIFFGENRGNVYKFAHSVIDAGADIVLGHGPHVTRAVEVYNGKFIAYSMGNFNTYGRFSLQGPNGIAPLLNIKINRKGDFLYADVLSVKQTKANGLLLDDDCKVFEEMKRLTKLDFPETPLHFENDKIQLKTITN
;
A
#
# COMPACT_ATOMS: atom_id res chain seq x y z
N MET A 1 61.80 -75.73 23.22
CA MET A 1 60.91 -75.11 22.25
C MET A 1 60.23 -73.88 22.90
N LYS A 2 60.71 -72.66 22.62
CA LYS A 2 60.17 -71.42 23.19
C LYS A 2 59.17 -70.85 22.23
N LYS A 3 57.89 -70.69 22.65
CA LYS A 3 56.84 -70.05 21.88
C LYS A 3 56.89 -68.49 22.14
N TYR A 4 57.05 -67.70 21.09
CA TYR A 4 56.90 -66.24 21.12
C TYR A 4 55.48 -65.92 20.79
N ILE A 5 54.81 -65.18 21.69
CA ILE A 5 53.47 -64.58 21.48
C ILE A 5 53.71 -63.16 21.03
N PHE A 6 53.27 -62.83 19.78
CA PHE A 6 53.25 -61.46 19.27
C PHE A 6 51.90 -60.84 19.64
N SER A 7 51.94 -59.77 20.46
CA SER A 7 50.77 -58.91 20.71
C SER A 7 50.73 -57.84 19.69
N ILE A 8 49.63 -57.80 18.92
CA ILE A 8 49.33 -56.65 17.95
C ILE A 8 48.52 -55.66 18.73
N ALA A 9 49.06 -54.44 18.91
CA ALA A 9 48.36 -53.34 19.47
C ALA A 9 47.59 -52.59 18.33
N LEU A 10 46.26 -52.61 18.37
CA LEU A 10 45.41 -51.79 17.51
C LEU A 10 45.40 -50.36 18.02
N ILE A 11 45.91 -49.41 17.21
CA ILE A 11 45.80 -47.99 17.45
C ILE A 11 44.49 -47.52 16.76
N ALA A 12 43.49 -47.21 17.56
CA ALA A 12 42.25 -46.57 17.07
C ALA A 12 42.47 -45.06 16.94
N SER A 13 42.56 -44.56 15.70
CA SER A 13 42.58 -43.12 15.41
C SER A 13 41.17 -42.59 15.45
N SER A 14 40.83 -41.81 16.47
CA SER A 14 39.60 -41.05 16.55
C SER A 14 39.71 -39.81 15.67
N TYR A 15 38.99 -39.81 14.54
CA TYR A 15 38.76 -38.56 13.75
C TYR A 15 37.73 -37.71 14.47
N ALA A 16 38.16 -36.61 15.06
CA ALA A 16 37.28 -35.56 15.52
C ALA A 16 36.82 -34.77 14.29
N SER A 17 35.55 -34.92 13.90
CA SER A 17 34.89 -34.09 12.90
C SER A 17 34.65 -32.71 13.52
N ALA A 18 35.43 -31.74 13.12
CA ALA A 18 35.16 -30.32 13.43
C ALA A 18 33.93 -29.87 12.60
N GLN A 19 32.80 -29.78 13.27
CA GLN A 19 31.61 -29.14 12.71
C GLN A 19 31.86 -27.63 12.66
N THR A 20 32.18 -27.12 11.47
CA THR A 20 32.25 -25.68 11.23
C THR A 20 30.82 -25.17 11.15
N ASP A 21 30.29 -24.64 12.26
CA ASP A 21 29.10 -23.78 12.25
C ASP A 21 29.44 -22.56 11.40
N SER A 22 28.96 -22.54 10.16
CA SER A 22 28.97 -21.34 9.35
C SER A 22 27.93 -20.36 9.95
N LEU A 23 28.41 -19.45 10.78
CA LEU A 23 27.66 -18.26 11.15
C LEU A 23 27.37 -17.49 9.84
N THR A 24 26.18 -17.70 9.29
CA THR A 24 25.62 -16.81 8.27
C THR A 24 25.42 -15.45 8.94
N VAL A 25 26.38 -14.56 8.76
CA VAL A 25 26.23 -13.14 9.07
C VAL A 25 25.18 -12.61 8.11
N THR A 26 23.91 -12.64 8.52
CA THR A 26 22.86 -11.89 7.86
C THR A 26 23.20 -10.42 8.03
N THR A 27 23.80 -9.80 7.01
CA THR A 27 23.94 -8.33 6.97
C THR A 27 22.53 -7.75 6.96
N THR A 28 22.12 -7.22 8.09
CA THR A 28 20.82 -6.56 8.23
C THR A 28 20.83 -5.32 7.35
N LYS A 29 19.91 -5.26 6.40
CA LYS A 29 19.72 -4.11 5.52
C LYS A 29 19.31 -2.88 6.35
N ASP A 30 20.12 -1.84 6.36
CA ASP A 30 19.88 -0.63 7.18
C ASP A 30 18.75 0.25 6.63
N THR A 31 18.49 0.16 5.32
CA THR A 31 17.45 0.94 4.63
C THR A 31 16.38 0.01 4.09
N LEU A 32 15.12 0.29 4.45
CA LEU A 32 13.94 -0.42 3.97
C LEU A 32 13.30 0.36 2.81
N SER A 33 12.78 -0.37 1.82
CA SER A 33 12.16 0.16 0.62
C SER A 33 10.67 -0.14 0.61
N ILE A 34 9.84 0.90 0.70
CA ILE A 34 8.39 0.79 0.62
C ILE A 34 7.95 1.47 -0.67
N VAL A 35 7.60 0.64 -1.66
CA VAL A 35 7.00 1.12 -2.91
C VAL A 35 5.49 1.23 -2.68
N ALA A 36 4.96 2.44 -2.81
CA ALA A 36 3.54 2.71 -2.58
C ALA A 36 2.92 3.39 -3.80
N VAL A 37 1.73 2.92 -4.16
CA VAL A 37 0.92 3.47 -5.25
C VAL A 37 -0.51 3.73 -4.80
N GLY A 38 -1.26 4.47 -5.64
CA GLY A 38 -2.66 4.80 -5.42
C GLY A 38 -3.62 3.63 -5.66
N ASP A 39 -4.79 3.96 -6.19
CA ASP A 39 -5.90 3.03 -6.35
C ASP A 39 -5.66 2.04 -7.49
N VAL A 40 -5.94 0.76 -7.23
CA VAL A 40 -5.80 -0.36 -8.15
C VAL A 40 -7.16 -1.02 -8.37
N MET A 41 -7.72 -0.87 -9.59
CA MET A 41 -8.93 -1.53 -10.06
C MET A 41 -8.78 -1.78 -11.57
N ILE A 42 -8.16 -2.90 -11.93
CA ILE A 42 -7.66 -3.17 -13.29
C ILE A 42 -8.71 -3.71 -14.26
N GLY A 43 -9.99 -3.63 -13.89
CA GLY A 43 -11.13 -4.03 -14.72
C GLY A 43 -12.30 -4.52 -13.87
N SER A 44 -13.52 -4.39 -14.36
CA SER A 44 -14.71 -4.83 -13.65
C SER A 44 -15.61 -5.68 -14.55
N GLY A 45 -15.95 -6.90 -14.10
CA GLY A 45 -16.97 -7.75 -14.71
C GLY A 45 -18.40 -7.38 -14.31
N PHE A 46 -18.58 -6.27 -13.54
CA PHE A 46 -19.88 -5.76 -13.16
C PHE A 46 -19.90 -4.22 -13.17
N PRO A 47 -20.86 -3.58 -13.85
CA PRO A 47 -21.66 -4.22 -14.90
C PRO A 47 -20.78 -4.79 -16.01
N GLU A 48 -21.34 -5.60 -16.90
CA GLU A 48 -20.61 -6.20 -18.00
C GLU A 48 -20.02 -5.13 -18.96
N GLY A 49 -18.93 -5.47 -19.66
CA GLY A 49 -18.30 -4.62 -20.65
C GLY A 49 -17.17 -3.72 -20.15
N TYR A 50 -16.75 -3.87 -18.89
CA TYR A 50 -15.66 -3.08 -18.29
C TYR A 50 -14.41 -3.92 -17.95
N LEU A 51 -14.20 -5.04 -18.64
CA LEU A 51 -12.92 -5.75 -18.61
C LEU A 51 -12.02 -5.25 -19.77
N PRO A 52 -10.70 -5.13 -19.54
CA PRO A 52 -9.75 -4.85 -20.60
C PRO A 52 -9.80 -5.93 -21.70
N LYS A 53 -9.53 -5.55 -22.95
CA LYS A 53 -9.54 -6.47 -24.10
C LYS A 53 -8.50 -7.60 -23.99
N ASP A 54 -7.38 -7.31 -23.35
CA ASP A 54 -6.28 -8.22 -23.07
C ASP A 54 -6.42 -8.93 -21.71
N ASP A 55 -7.60 -8.85 -21.09
CA ASP A 55 -7.89 -9.40 -19.76
C ASP A 55 -6.92 -8.92 -18.68
N ALA A 56 -6.52 -7.65 -18.77
CA ALA A 56 -5.61 -6.95 -17.86
C ALA A 56 -4.16 -7.49 -17.80
N VAL A 57 -3.77 -8.40 -18.70
CA VAL A 57 -2.42 -9.01 -18.72
C VAL A 57 -1.32 -7.95 -18.85
N GLU A 58 -1.54 -6.92 -19.66
CA GLU A 58 -0.59 -5.83 -19.91
C GLU A 58 -0.79 -4.61 -18.99
N SER A 59 -1.73 -4.68 -18.02
CA SER A 59 -2.12 -3.53 -17.20
C SER A 59 -0.97 -2.84 -16.45
N PHE A 60 0.07 -3.59 -16.07
CA PHE A 60 1.24 -3.07 -15.34
C PHE A 60 2.52 -3.03 -16.16
N LYS A 61 2.46 -3.31 -17.46
CA LYS A 61 3.61 -3.50 -18.37
C LYS A 61 4.72 -2.46 -18.18
N TYR A 62 4.37 -1.18 -18.18
CA TYR A 62 5.34 -0.09 -18.15
C TYR A 62 5.86 0.22 -16.74
N VAL A 63 5.13 -0.16 -15.69
CA VAL A 63 5.47 0.14 -14.29
C VAL A 63 6.01 -1.06 -13.53
N LYS A 64 5.79 -2.27 -14.00
CA LYS A 64 6.26 -3.52 -13.37
C LYS A 64 7.76 -3.53 -13.01
N PRO A 65 8.68 -2.96 -13.83
CA PRO A 65 10.10 -2.87 -13.47
C PRO A 65 10.36 -2.09 -12.19
N TYR A 66 9.47 -1.15 -11.82
CA TYR A 66 9.56 -0.26 -10.67
C TYR A 66 8.79 -0.74 -9.45
N LEU A 67 7.87 -1.71 -9.59
CA LEU A 67 7.12 -2.34 -8.49
C LEU A 67 8.01 -3.37 -7.76
N LYS A 68 9.14 -2.89 -7.19
CA LYS A 68 10.17 -3.71 -6.52
C LYS A 68 10.64 -3.03 -5.24
N GLY A 69 10.39 -3.66 -4.11
CA GLY A 69 10.76 -3.17 -2.78
C GLY A 69 10.62 -4.26 -1.72
N ASP A 70 10.95 -3.95 -0.48
CA ASP A 70 10.64 -4.83 0.64
C ASP A 70 9.12 -4.94 0.77
N ILE A 71 8.44 -3.80 0.68
CA ILE A 71 6.98 -3.70 0.56
C ILE A 71 6.62 -3.08 -0.78
N VAL A 72 5.62 -3.65 -1.47
CA VAL A 72 4.97 -3.08 -2.65
C VAL A 72 3.48 -3.01 -2.35
N PHE A 73 3.01 -1.81 -2.10
CA PHE A 73 1.69 -1.50 -1.55
C PHE A 73 0.80 -0.78 -2.56
N GLY A 74 -0.52 -1.08 -2.51
CA GLY A 74 -1.59 -0.36 -3.21
C GLY A 74 -2.93 -0.47 -2.49
N ASN A 75 -3.90 0.36 -2.89
CA ASN A 75 -5.30 0.25 -2.46
C ASN A 75 -6.08 -0.57 -3.49
N LEU A 76 -6.57 -1.75 -3.09
CA LEU A 76 -7.39 -2.62 -3.93
C LEU A 76 -8.83 -2.11 -3.93
N GLU A 77 -9.19 -1.28 -4.90
CA GLU A 77 -10.47 -0.57 -4.90
C GLU A 77 -11.55 -1.31 -5.67
N GLY A 78 -12.01 -2.40 -5.08
CA GLY A 78 -13.04 -3.28 -5.62
C GLY A 78 -12.94 -4.69 -5.06
N ALA A 79 -14.05 -5.41 -5.11
CA ALA A 79 -14.06 -6.81 -4.73
C ALA A 79 -13.40 -7.69 -5.82
N ILE A 80 -12.66 -8.72 -5.42
CA ILE A 80 -12.27 -9.82 -6.30
C ILE A 80 -13.33 -10.91 -6.16
N LEU A 81 -14.10 -11.17 -7.23
CA LEU A 81 -15.21 -12.11 -7.22
C LEU A 81 -15.68 -12.42 -8.65
N ASP A 82 -15.74 -13.69 -9.04
CA ASP A 82 -16.14 -14.08 -10.40
C ASP A 82 -17.63 -13.89 -10.68
N SER A 83 -18.50 -14.02 -9.66
CA SER A 83 -19.94 -13.99 -9.87
C SER A 83 -20.69 -13.38 -8.67
N GLY A 84 -21.79 -12.72 -8.95
CA GLY A 84 -22.67 -12.13 -7.94
C GLY A 84 -23.31 -10.85 -8.44
N THR A 85 -24.38 -10.44 -7.76
CA THR A 85 -25.09 -9.17 -7.98
C THR A 85 -24.81 -8.23 -6.83
N SER A 86 -24.84 -6.93 -7.10
CA SER A 86 -24.72 -5.89 -6.08
C SER A 86 -26.04 -5.17 -5.91
N ASP A 87 -26.42 -4.98 -4.66
CA ASP A 87 -27.59 -4.17 -4.31
C ASP A 87 -27.23 -2.69 -4.07
N LYS A 88 -25.92 -2.37 -4.03
CA LYS A 88 -25.42 -1.03 -3.72
C LYS A 88 -26.08 0.07 -4.57
N CYS A 89 -26.27 -0.19 -5.86
CA CYS A 89 -26.76 0.82 -6.80
C CYS A 89 -28.24 0.66 -7.19
N LYS A 90 -29.01 -0.23 -6.55
CA LYS A 90 -30.40 -0.52 -6.94
C LYS A 90 -31.31 0.70 -7.01
N ASN A 91 -31.11 1.66 -6.09
CA ASN A 91 -31.96 2.84 -5.95
C ASN A 91 -31.26 4.14 -6.38
N SER A 92 -30.14 4.05 -7.08
CA SER A 92 -29.35 5.20 -7.52
C SER A 92 -29.67 5.57 -8.96
N ALA A 93 -29.64 6.85 -9.28
CA ALA A 93 -29.74 7.29 -10.67
C ALA A 93 -28.56 6.76 -11.49
N GLU A 94 -28.78 6.50 -12.77
CA GLU A 94 -27.74 6.00 -13.65
C GLU A 94 -26.52 6.96 -13.68
N GLY A 95 -25.31 6.38 -13.53
CA GLY A 95 -24.06 7.15 -13.52
C GLY A 95 -23.70 7.83 -12.20
N THR A 96 -24.53 7.68 -11.13
CA THR A 96 -24.24 8.29 -9.81
C THR A 96 -23.74 7.30 -8.78
N CYS A 97 -23.79 6.01 -9.07
CA CYS A 97 -23.31 4.94 -8.18
C CYS A 97 -22.51 3.91 -8.97
N TYR A 98 -21.47 3.38 -8.32
CA TYR A 98 -20.57 2.42 -8.91
C TYR A 98 -20.38 1.21 -8.00
N ALA A 99 -20.35 0.03 -8.60
CA ALA A 99 -19.95 -1.21 -7.96
C ALA A 99 -18.94 -1.91 -8.86
N PHE A 100 -17.82 -2.39 -8.26
CA PHE A 100 -16.71 -2.98 -8.98
C PHE A 100 -16.46 -4.41 -8.54
N ARG A 101 -16.27 -5.28 -9.54
CA ARG A 101 -16.01 -6.71 -9.34
C ARG A 101 -14.93 -7.18 -10.31
N MET A 102 -13.70 -7.31 -9.80
CA MET A 102 -12.60 -7.90 -10.54
C MET A 102 -12.72 -9.43 -10.56
N PRO A 103 -12.44 -10.10 -11.68
CA PRO A 103 -12.39 -11.57 -11.72
C PRO A 103 -11.33 -12.15 -10.79
N ASP A 104 -11.56 -13.36 -10.25
CA ASP A 104 -10.64 -14.04 -9.31
C ASP A 104 -9.21 -14.15 -9.86
N ARG A 105 -9.04 -14.42 -11.15
CA ARG A 105 -7.75 -14.50 -11.82
C ARG A 105 -6.92 -13.21 -11.78
N TYR A 106 -7.54 -12.06 -11.50
CA TYR A 106 -6.83 -10.77 -11.41
C TYR A 106 -5.97 -10.68 -10.16
N GLY A 107 -6.27 -11.46 -9.11
CA GLY A 107 -5.36 -11.61 -7.98
C GLY A 107 -3.95 -12.05 -8.38
N LYS A 108 -3.85 -13.00 -9.33
CA LYS A 108 -2.56 -13.45 -9.87
C LYS A 108 -1.84 -12.35 -10.67
N ILE A 109 -2.56 -11.59 -11.48
CA ILE A 109 -2.00 -10.47 -12.26
C ILE A 109 -1.41 -9.41 -11.34
N ILE A 110 -2.12 -9.05 -10.27
CA ILE A 110 -1.67 -8.10 -9.25
C ILE A 110 -0.42 -8.63 -8.55
N LYS A 111 -0.40 -9.91 -8.17
CA LYS A 111 0.80 -10.55 -7.57
C LYS A 111 2.00 -10.53 -8.51
N GLU A 112 1.81 -10.90 -9.76
CA GLU A 112 2.86 -10.95 -10.78
C GLU A 112 3.38 -9.56 -11.18
N ALA A 113 2.59 -8.51 -10.96
CA ALA A 113 3.05 -7.12 -11.08
C ALA A 113 4.07 -6.74 -10.01
N GLY A 114 4.07 -7.43 -8.85
CA GLY A 114 5.03 -7.23 -7.76
C GLY A 114 4.39 -6.90 -6.41
N PHE A 115 3.08 -6.69 -6.33
CA PHE A 115 2.41 -6.36 -5.08
C PHE A 115 2.51 -7.48 -4.05
N ASN A 116 2.81 -7.09 -2.79
CA ASN A 116 2.85 -8.00 -1.66
C ASN A 116 2.05 -7.51 -0.45
N LEU A 117 1.50 -6.29 -0.51
CA LEU A 117 0.63 -5.71 0.51
C LEU A 117 -0.50 -4.89 -0.12
N MET A 118 -1.75 -5.12 0.28
CA MET A 118 -2.91 -4.39 -0.21
C MET A 118 -3.78 -3.87 0.93
N SER A 119 -4.20 -2.59 0.83
CA SER A 119 -5.36 -2.11 1.59
C SER A 119 -6.63 -2.62 0.93
N THR A 120 -7.52 -3.19 1.74
CA THR A 120 -8.89 -3.56 1.34
C THR A 120 -9.93 -2.72 2.08
N ALA A 121 -9.52 -1.60 2.71
CA ALA A 121 -10.41 -0.65 3.38
C ALA A 121 -10.75 0.51 2.43
N ASN A 122 -11.88 0.44 1.76
CA ASN A 122 -12.38 1.50 0.86
C ASN A 122 -13.89 1.40 0.64
N ASN A 123 -14.47 2.35 -0.10
CA ASN A 123 -15.89 2.43 -0.41
C ASN A 123 -16.39 1.35 -1.37
N HIS A 124 -15.49 0.58 -2.01
CA HIS A 124 -15.81 -0.51 -2.94
C HIS A 124 -15.56 -1.91 -2.36
N ALA A 125 -14.94 -2.02 -1.20
CA ALA A 125 -14.69 -3.30 -0.55
C ALA A 125 -15.98 -4.08 -0.23
N ASN A 126 -17.08 -3.35 0.04
CA ASN A 126 -18.38 -3.94 0.40
C ASN A 126 -19.39 -3.96 -0.76
N ASP A 127 -18.96 -3.74 -2.00
CA ASP A 127 -19.86 -3.68 -3.16
C ASP A 127 -20.67 -4.97 -3.39
N PHE A 128 -20.13 -6.11 -2.99
CA PHE A 128 -20.76 -7.43 -3.07
C PHE A 128 -20.94 -8.06 -1.67
N GLY A 129 -21.04 -7.22 -0.64
CA GLY A 129 -21.28 -7.63 0.74
C GLY A 129 -20.20 -8.57 1.28
N GLU A 130 -20.57 -9.40 2.24
CA GLU A 130 -19.70 -10.37 2.90
C GLU A 130 -19.05 -11.34 1.91
N LYS A 131 -19.82 -11.84 0.92
CA LYS A 131 -19.30 -12.75 -0.10
C LYS A 131 -18.14 -12.12 -0.87
N GLY A 132 -18.27 -10.84 -1.25
CA GLY A 132 -17.19 -10.11 -1.96
C GLY A 132 -15.95 -9.96 -1.09
N ARG A 133 -16.11 -9.54 0.18
CA ARG A 133 -15.00 -9.36 1.11
C ARG A 133 -14.26 -10.67 1.39
N HIS A 134 -14.99 -11.75 1.69
CA HIS A 134 -14.39 -13.06 1.98
C HIS A 134 -13.67 -13.65 0.76
N ASN A 135 -14.26 -13.54 -0.45
CA ASN A 135 -13.58 -14.03 -1.64
C ASN A 135 -12.34 -13.20 -1.98
N THR A 136 -12.39 -11.89 -1.80
CA THR A 136 -11.22 -11.00 -1.96
C THR A 136 -10.08 -11.42 -1.02
N ALA A 137 -10.37 -11.61 0.27
CA ALA A 137 -9.41 -12.08 1.25
C ALA A 137 -8.81 -13.43 0.85
N LYS A 138 -9.66 -14.41 0.51
CA LYS A 138 -9.25 -15.75 0.06
C LYS A 138 -8.30 -15.68 -1.14
N ILE A 139 -8.64 -14.90 -2.17
CA ILE A 139 -7.80 -14.81 -3.38
C ILE A 139 -6.46 -14.14 -3.07
N LEU A 140 -6.43 -13.08 -2.23
CA LEU A 140 -5.19 -12.44 -1.83
C LEU A 140 -4.29 -13.39 -1.03
N ASP A 141 -4.86 -14.18 -0.11
CA ASP A 141 -4.15 -15.21 0.64
C ASP A 141 -3.58 -16.30 -0.29
N GLU A 142 -4.39 -16.81 -1.23
CA GLU A 142 -3.98 -17.85 -2.18
C GLU A 142 -2.79 -17.41 -3.07
N VAL A 143 -2.73 -16.13 -3.44
CA VAL A 143 -1.62 -15.59 -4.22
C VAL A 143 -0.48 -15.05 -3.33
N GLY A 144 -0.61 -15.07 -2.01
CA GLY A 144 0.40 -14.62 -1.06
C GLY A 144 0.59 -13.09 -1.06
N ILE A 145 -0.50 -12.34 -1.02
CA ILE A 145 -0.53 -10.89 -0.82
C ILE A 145 -1.11 -10.62 0.57
N TYR A 146 -0.34 -10.00 1.45
CA TYR A 146 -0.84 -9.55 2.75
C TYR A 146 -1.88 -8.43 2.58
N HIS A 147 -2.90 -8.42 3.46
CA HIS A 147 -3.97 -7.41 3.35
C HIS A 147 -4.67 -7.18 4.68
N ALA A 148 -5.30 -6.03 4.84
CA ALA A 148 -6.17 -5.70 5.95
C ALA A 148 -7.15 -4.58 5.56
N GLY A 149 -8.25 -4.43 6.34
CA GLY A 149 -9.22 -3.34 6.14
C GLY A 149 -10.58 -3.59 6.76
N PRO A 150 -11.30 -4.67 6.36
CA PRO A 150 -12.57 -5.06 6.97
C PRO A 150 -12.44 -5.37 8.46
N VAL A 151 -13.53 -5.17 9.22
CA VAL A 151 -13.55 -5.42 10.68
C VAL A 151 -13.19 -6.87 11.04
N GLU A 152 -13.48 -7.83 10.17
CA GLU A 152 -13.09 -9.23 10.29
C GLU A 152 -11.61 -9.49 10.01
N ASN A 153 -10.92 -8.56 9.32
CA ASN A 153 -9.48 -8.61 9.03
C ASN A 153 -8.85 -7.24 9.27
N LYS A 154 -8.83 -6.80 10.53
CA LYS A 154 -8.45 -5.44 10.96
C LYS A 154 -6.98 -5.12 10.81
N SER A 155 -6.11 -6.13 10.86
CA SER A 155 -4.65 -5.98 10.75
C SER A 155 -3.98 -7.28 10.36
N VAL A 156 -2.76 -7.18 9.82
CA VAL A 156 -1.91 -8.33 9.53
C VAL A 156 -0.50 -8.06 10.03
N ILE A 157 0.13 -9.09 10.62
CA ILE A 157 1.55 -9.11 11.00
C ILE A 157 2.24 -10.15 10.12
N PHE A 158 3.35 -9.78 9.52
CA PHE A 158 4.15 -10.66 8.68
C PHE A 158 5.63 -10.32 8.77
N GLU A 159 6.47 -11.26 8.36
CA GLU A 159 7.92 -11.07 8.32
C GLU A 159 8.42 -11.17 6.87
N LYS A 160 9.33 -10.28 6.50
CA LYS A 160 10.03 -10.32 5.22
C LYS A 160 11.48 -9.85 5.41
N ASP A 161 12.41 -10.67 4.93
CA ASP A 161 13.85 -10.38 4.95
C ASP A 161 14.38 -10.00 6.36
N GLY A 162 13.85 -10.66 7.41
CA GLY A 162 14.21 -10.46 8.80
C GLY A 162 13.68 -9.16 9.41
N VAL A 163 12.63 -8.58 8.83
CA VAL A 163 11.90 -7.43 9.36
C VAL A 163 10.44 -7.80 9.56
N LYS A 164 9.91 -7.54 10.75
CA LYS A 164 8.50 -7.72 11.07
C LYS A 164 7.71 -6.46 10.78
N TYR A 165 6.67 -6.61 9.97
CA TYR A 165 5.76 -5.54 9.59
C TYR A 165 4.39 -5.76 10.21
N GLY A 166 3.80 -4.71 10.74
CA GLY A 166 2.37 -4.64 11.09
C GLY A 166 1.66 -3.72 10.12
N PHE A 167 0.51 -4.14 9.62
CA PHE A 167 -0.32 -3.33 8.73
C PHE A 167 -1.76 -3.29 9.20
N CYS A 168 -2.38 -2.11 9.17
CA CYS A 168 -3.81 -1.93 9.35
C CYS A 168 -4.34 -0.82 8.43
N ALA A 169 -5.64 -0.90 8.08
CA ALA A 169 -6.24 0.02 7.12
C ALA A 169 -7.65 0.45 7.57
N PHE A 170 -8.02 1.68 7.22
CA PHE A 170 -9.21 2.37 7.72
C PHE A 170 -9.99 3.06 6.60
N SER A 171 -11.32 3.15 6.76
CA SER A 171 -12.20 3.83 5.81
C SER A 171 -13.46 4.31 6.53
N PRO A 172 -14.16 5.36 6.09
CA PRO A 172 -15.41 5.78 6.74
C PRO A 172 -16.59 4.83 6.46
N ASN A 173 -16.40 3.85 5.58
CA ASN A 173 -17.46 3.03 5.04
C ASN A 173 -17.85 1.86 5.98
N SER A 174 -19.05 1.31 5.80
CA SER A 174 -19.56 0.21 6.61
C SER A 174 -18.72 -1.06 6.50
N ASN A 175 -18.65 -1.83 7.58
CA ASN A 175 -17.84 -3.05 7.72
C ASN A 175 -16.31 -2.83 7.59
N MET A 176 -15.85 -1.58 7.67
CA MET A 176 -14.45 -1.22 7.74
C MET A 176 -14.11 -0.64 9.12
N LEU A 177 -12.84 -0.69 9.50
CA LEU A 177 -12.36 0.12 10.62
C LEU A 177 -12.48 1.60 10.25
N SER A 178 -13.09 2.39 11.12
CA SER A 178 -13.47 3.76 10.76
C SER A 178 -12.32 4.75 10.92
N VAL A 179 -12.00 5.49 9.85
CA VAL A 179 -11.08 6.64 9.89
C VAL A 179 -11.60 7.77 10.80
N ASN A 180 -12.90 7.79 11.11
CA ASN A 180 -13.55 8.74 12.03
C ASN A 180 -13.42 8.32 13.50
N ASN A 181 -13.06 7.07 13.80
CA ASN A 181 -12.83 6.57 15.16
C ASN A 181 -11.33 6.56 15.47
N ILE A 182 -10.80 7.74 15.79
CA ILE A 182 -9.36 7.92 16.02
C ILE A 182 -8.88 7.12 17.23
N ASP A 183 -9.68 7.01 18.29
CA ASP A 183 -9.33 6.25 19.48
C ASP A 183 -9.11 4.76 19.13
N GLN A 184 -10.04 4.17 18.40
CA GLN A 184 -9.89 2.79 17.91
C GLN A 184 -8.65 2.61 17.02
N ALA A 185 -8.36 3.59 16.15
CA ALA A 185 -7.21 3.53 15.27
C ALA A 185 -5.89 3.60 16.05
N THR A 186 -5.79 4.53 16.99
CA THR A 186 -4.60 4.68 17.86
C THR A 186 -4.39 3.47 18.77
N ASP A 187 -5.47 2.89 19.29
CA ASP A 187 -5.38 1.71 20.15
C ASP A 187 -4.88 0.48 19.34
N LEU A 188 -5.35 0.30 18.10
CA LEU A 188 -4.86 -0.78 17.23
C LEU A 188 -3.38 -0.59 16.87
N VAL A 189 -2.93 0.65 16.61
CA VAL A 189 -1.52 0.94 16.37
C VAL A 189 -0.66 0.64 17.61
N LYS A 190 -1.12 1.03 18.81
CA LYS A 190 -0.44 0.71 20.08
C LYS A 190 -0.39 -0.81 20.34
N GLU A 191 -1.43 -1.55 19.94
CA GLU A 191 -1.46 -3.02 20.01
C GLU A 191 -0.40 -3.65 19.09
N LEU A 192 -0.25 -3.14 17.86
CA LEU A 192 0.71 -3.64 16.88
C LEU A 192 2.17 -3.29 17.23
N ARG A 193 2.41 -2.07 17.70
CA ARG A 193 3.77 -1.51 17.88
C ARG A 193 4.76 -2.41 18.61
N PRO A 194 4.43 -3.03 19.77
CA PRO A 194 5.38 -3.88 20.49
C PRO A 194 5.65 -5.24 19.82
N GLN A 195 4.91 -5.60 18.77
CA GLN A 195 4.98 -6.91 18.12
C GLN A 195 5.82 -6.89 16.84
N VAL A 196 6.16 -5.69 16.32
CA VAL A 196 6.74 -5.53 14.98
C VAL A 196 7.84 -4.47 14.96
N ASP A 197 8.68 -4.51 13.94
CA ASP A 197 9.73 -3.51 13.71
C ASP A 197 9.14 -2.25 13.05
N ILE A 198 8.24 -2.42 12.07
CA ILE A 198 7.63 -1.34 11.28
C ILE A 198 6.10 -1.46 11.31
N VAL A 199 5.42 -0.36 11.61
CA VAL A 199 3.95 -0.24 11.52
C VAL A 199 3.57 0.62 10.33
N ILE A 200 2.83 0.03 9.39
CA ILE A 200 2.28 0.71 8.21
C ILE A 200 0.78 0.90 8.43
N VAL A 201 0.30 2.12 8.27
CA VAL A 201 -1.12 2.45 8.35
C VAL A 201 -1.60 2.95 7.00
N SER A 202 -2.75 2.47 6.53
CA SER A 202 -3.42 3.02 5.36
C SER A 202 -4.78 3.59 5.73
N PHE A 203 -5.23 4.60 4.99
CA PHE A 203 -6.59 5.07 5.07
C PHE A 203 -7.16 5.38 3.69
N HIS A 204 -8.48 5.20 3.56
CA HIS A 204 -9.29 5.69 2.44
C HIS A 204 -10.25 6.74 3.02
N GLY A 205 -10.01 8.02 2.73
CA GLY A 205 -10.75 9.12 3.32
C GLY A 205 -10.54 10.43 2.60
N GLY A 206 -11.25 11.49 3.02
CA GLY A 206 -11.27 12.78 2.35
C GLY A 206 -12.30 12.87 1.23
N ALA A 207 -12.63 14.10 0.80
CA ALA A 207 -13.54 14.36 -0.30
C ALA A 207 -12.93 13.96 -1.65
N GLU A 208 -13.77 13.56 -2.59
CA GLU A 208 -13.34 13.01 -3.88
C GLU A 208 -13.32 14.04 -5.01
N GLY A 209 -12.52 13.75 -6.03
CA GLY A 209 -12.56 14.42 -7.33
C GLY A 209 -11.53 15.54 -7.53
N SER A 210 -11.50 16.06 -8.75
CA SER A 210 -10.46 17.00 -9.23
C SER A 210 -10.35 18.33 -8.45
N LYS A 211 -11.37 18.68 -7.68
CA LYS A 211 -11.38 19.89 -6.83
C LYS A 211 -10.88 19.61 -5.40
N SER A 212 -10.65 18.35 -5.04
CA SER A 212 -10.30 17.91 -3.68
C SER A 212 -8.82 17.61 -3.53
N THR A 213 -7.95 18.34 -4.21
CA THR A 213 -6.49 18.14 -4.19
C THR A 213 -5.83 18.63 -2.89
N ARG A 214 -6.49 19.52 -2.12
CA ARG A 214 -5.94 20.10 -0.88
C ARG A 214 -6.24 19.20 0.33
N VAL A 215 -5.41 19.30 1.34
CA VAL A 215 -5.59 18.64 2.64
C VAL A 215 -6.09 19.68 3.65
N PRO A 216 -7.41 19.79 3.89
CA PRO A 216 -7.91 20.65 4.95
C PRO A 216 -7.62 20.02 6.30
N ARG A 217 -7.28 20.86 7.31
CA ARG A 217 -7.07 20.38 8.69
C ARG A 217 -8.41 20.28 9.44
N ALA A 218 -9.43 19.74 8.76
CA ALA A 218 -10.82 19.65 9.22
C ALA A 218 -11.49 18.41 8.65
N ASN A 219 -12.68 18.07 9.17
CA ASN A 219 -13.51 17.02 8.59
C ASN A 219 -13.91 17.38 7.16
N GLU A 220 -13.80 16.42 6.27
CA GLU A 220 -14.24 16.53 4.88
C GLU A 220 -15.60 15.85 4.71
N ILE A 221 -16.54 16.55 4.06
CA ILE A 221 -17.86 16.00 3.74
C ILE A 221 -17.96 15.82 2.23
N PHE A 222 -18.42 14.65 1.79
CA PHE A 222 -18.63 14.36 0.38
C PHE A 222 -19.96 13.60 0.21
N PHE A 223 -20.87 14.13 -0.60
CA PHE A 223 -22.25 13.62 -0.75
C PHE A 223 -22.97 13.38 0.58
N GLY A 224 -22.75 14.23 1.58
CA GLY A 224 -23.36 14.10 2.93
C GLY A 224 -22.65 13.11 3.86
N GLU A 225 -21.67 12.35 3.39
CA GLU A 225 -20.87 11.44 4.20
C GLU A 225 -19.69 12.17 4.84
N ASN A 226 -19.43 11.90 6.13
CA ASN A 226 -18.21 12.34 6.80
C ASN A 226 -17.04 11.45 6.37
N ARG A 227 -16.17 12.00 5.51
CA ARG A 227 -15.01 11.30 4.94
C ARG A 227 -13.74 11.42 5.81
N GLY A 228 -13.88 11.99 7.00
CA GLY A 228 -12.84 12.10 8.02
C GLY A 228 -12.03 13.39 7.98
N ASN A 229 -11.34 13.64 9.09
CA ASN A 229 -10.24 14.58 9.17
C ASN A 229 -8.94 13.80 8.99
N VAL A 230 -8.53 13.62 7.73
CA VAL A 230 -7.38 12.79 7.38
C VAL A 230 -6.06 13.34 7.93
N TYR A 231 -5.95 14.66 8.12
CA TYR A 231 -4.82 15.30 8.78
C TYR A 231 -4.71 14.84 10.25
N LYS A 232 -5.80 15.03 11.02
CA LYS A 232 -5.83 14.62 12.43
C LYS A 232 -5.63 13.11 12.59
N PHE A 233 -6.23 12.31 11.70
CA PHE A 233 -6.08 10.85 11.71
C PHE A 233 -4.61 10.46 11.54
N ALA A 234 -3.93 10.97 10.48
CA ALA A 234 -2.55 10.62 10.17
C ALA A 234 -1.58 10.98 11.30
N HIS A 235 -1.72 12.18 11.88
CA HIS A 235 -0.93 12.62 13.02
C HIS A 235 -1.17 11.74 14.25
N SER A 236 -2.44 11.45 14.56
CA SER A 236 -2.78 10.64 15.75
C SER A 236 -2.23 9.21 15.68
N VAL A 237 -2.25 8.57 14.50
CA VAL A 237 -1.71 7.20 14.36
C VAL A 237 -0.18 7.19 14.40
N ILE A 238 0.50 8.26 13.92
CA ILE A 238 1.95 8.40 14.08
C ILE A 238 2.32 8.61 15.55
N ASP A 239 1.61 9.46 16.26
CA ASP A 239 1.82 9.68 17.71
C ASP A 239 1.56 8.38 18.51
N ALA A 240 0.71 7.49 18.01
CA ALA A 240 0.47 6.17 18.60
C ALA A 240 1.54 5.13 18.25
N GLY A 241 2.45 5.41 17.30
CA GLY A 241 3.58 4.54 16.94
C GLY A 241 3.59 4.02 15.51
N ALA A 242 2.78 4.57 14.60
CA ALA A 242 2.90 4.25 13.18
C ALA A 242 4.18 4.85 12.57
N ASP A 243 4.82 4.14 11.65
CA ASP A 243 6.06 4.55 10.99
C ASP A 243 5.81 5.18 9.62
N ILE A 244 4.70 4.85 8.98
CA ILE A 244 4.33 5.38 7.68
C ILE A 244 2.79 5.38 7.52
N VAL A 245 2.26 6.43 6.89
CA VAL A 245 0.83 6.55 6.59
C VAL A 245 0.61 6.74 5.10
N LEU A 246 -0.24 5.90 4.51
CA LEU A 246 -0.51 5.83 3.07
C LEU A 246 -2.01 6.07 2.81
N GLY A 247 -2.35 7.24 2.29
CA GLY A 247 -3.71 7.70 2.09
C GLY A 247 -4.26 7.49 0.68
N HIS A 248 -5.57 7.28 0.64
CA HIS A 248 -6.41 7.08 -0.56
C HIS A 248 -7.78 7.76 -0.37
N GLY A 249 -8.61 7.76 -1.40
CA GLY A 249 -10.01 8.21 -1.37
C GLY A 249 -10.33 9.40 -2.27
N PRO A 250 -9.50 10.45 -2.34
CA PRO A 250 -9.78 11.60 -3.19
C PRO A 250 -9.70 11.32 -4.69
N HIS A 251 -9.12 10.20 -5.13
CA HIS A 251 -8.86 9.86 -6.54
C HIS A 251 -8.00 10.89 -7.29
N VAL A 252 -7.32 11.72 -6.55
CA VAL A 252 -6.32 12.69 -7.01
C VAL A 252 -5.13 12.68 -6.06
N THR A 253 -3.97 12.99 -6.57
CA THR A 253 -2.77 13.14 -5.73
C THR A 253 -2.91 14.36 -4.83
N ARG A 254 -2.55 14.19 -3.55
CA ARG A 254 -2.48 15.24 -2.53
C ARG A 254 -1.06 15.47 -2.06
N ALA A 255 -0.90 16.40 -1.13
CA ALA A 255 0.36 16.69 -0.48
C ALA A 255 0.95 15.47 0.25
N VAL A 256 2.25 15.53 0.50
CA VAL A 256 2.96 14.64 1.43
C VAL A 256 3.56 15.46 2.57
N GLU A 257 3.83 14.80 3.69
CA GLU A 257 4.37 15.44 4.88
C GLU A 257 5.39 14.52 5.57
N VAL A 258 6.33 15.08 6.31
CA VAL A 258 7.09 14.38 7.33
C VAL A 258 6.71 14.97 8.69
N TYR A 259 6.06 14.17 9.51
CA TYR A 259 5.63 14.49 10.87
C TYR A 259 6.34 13.57 11.87
N ASN A 260 7.00 14.14 12.88
CA ASN A 260 7.81 13.39 13.86
C ASN A 260 8.79 12.39 13.23
N GLY A 261 9.41 12.77 12.08
CA GLY A 261 10.35 11.93 11.33
C GLY A 261 9.69 10.84 10.46
N LYS A 262 8.36 10.73 10.46
CA LYS A 262 7.59 9.70 9.76
C LYS A 262 6.90 10.27 8.52
N PHE A 263 6.86 9.48 7.43
CA PHE A 263 6.30 9.92 6.16
C PHE A 263 4.79 9.71 6.07
N ILE A 264 4.09 10.71 5.56
CA ILE A 264 2.66 10.68 5.28
C ILE A 264 2.42 11.02 3.81
N ALA A 265 1.71 10.17 3.08
CA ALA A 265 1.10 10.48 1.79
C ALA A 265 -0.42 10.63 2.01
N TYR A 266 -0.98 11.81 1.74
CA TYR A 266 -2.41 12.06 2.03
C TYR A 266 -3.36 11.51 0.96
N SER A 267 -2.93 11.35 -0.25
CA SER A 267 -3.58 10.59 -1.32
C SER A 267 -2.62 10.38 -2.49
N MET A 268 -2.57 9.18 -3.00
CA MET A 268 -1.76 8.81 -4.16
C MET A 268 -2.59 8.70 -5.45
N GLY A 269 -3.87 9.11 -5.44
CA GLY A 269 -4.74 9.17 -6.61
C GLY A 269 -5.01 7.82 -7.29
N ASN A 270 -5.53 7.87 -8.51
CA ASN A 270 -5.77 6.69 -9.33
C ASN A 270 -4.45 6.19 -9.93
N PHE A 271 -3.95 5.04 -9.49
CA PHE A 271 -2.71 4.50 -10.06
C PHE A 271 -2.97 3.64 -11.30
N ASN A 272 -3.79 2.61 -11.17
CA ASN A 272 -4.17 1.75 -12.28
C ASN A 272 -5.66 1.41 -12.18
N THR A 273 -6.51 2.28 -12.74
CA THR A 273 -7.95 2.17 -12.67
C THR A 273 -8.54 2.10 -14.07
N TYR A 274 -9.41 1.11 -14.32
CA TYR A 274 -9.95 0.84 -15.65
C TYR A 274 -11.46 1.09 -15.73
N GLY A 275 -11.89 1.61 -16.87
CA GLY A 275 -13.31 1.68 -17.23
C GLY A 275 -14.02 2.91 -16.67
N ARG A 276 -14.63 2.79 -15.50
CA ARG A 276 -15.60 3.77 -14.96
C ARG A 276 -15.01 4.89 -14.13
N PHE A 277 -13.71 4.93 -13.93
CA PHE A 277 -13.03 6.03 -13.24
C PHE A 277 -12.88 7.25 -14.14
N SER A 278 -12.95 8.43 -13.56
CA SER A 278 -12.54 9.67 -14.24
C SER A 278 -11.02 9.72 -14.30
N LEU A 279 -10.48 9.95 -15.49
CA LEU A 279 -9.03 10.09 -15.74
C LEU A 279 -8.70 11.47 -16.33
N GLN A 280 -9.58 12.47 -16.13
CA GLN A 280 -9.37 13.82 -16.63
C GLN A 280 -8.60 14.69 -15.65
N GLY A 281 -7.63 15.47 -16.14
CA GLY A 281 -6.84 16.39 -15.34
C GLY A 281 -6.11 15.67 -14.20
N PRO A 282 -6.21 16.16 -12.95
CA PRO A 282 -5.48 15.57 -11.82
C PRO A 282 -5.89 14.13 -11.48
N ASN A 283 -7.06 13.66 -11.94
CA ASN A 283 -7.48 12.27 -11.77
C ASN A 283 -6.73 11.26 -12.67
N GLY A 284 -6.06 11.76 -13.71
CA GLY A 284 -5.32 10.93 -14.67
C GLY A 284 -3.82 10.85 -14.41
N ILE A 285 -3.32 11.43 -13.33
CA ILE A 285 -1.90 11.39 -12.92
C ILE A 285 -1.77 10.83 -11.51
N ALA A 286 -0.72 10.03 -11.28
CA ALA A 286 -0.47 9.42 -9.99
C ALA A 286 1.03 9.21 -9.75
N PRO A 287 1.53 9.19 -8.52
CA PRO A 287 2.89 8.80 -8.21
C PRO A 287 3.02 7.28 -8.02
N LEU A 288 4.18 6.74 -8.37
CA LEU A 288 4.73 5.58 -7.73
C LEU A 288 5.84 6.08 -6.81
N LEU A 289 5.64 5.94 -5.51
CA LEU A 289 6.59 6.39 -4.50
C LEU A 289 7.49 5.23 -4.09
N ASN A 290 8.81 5.37 -4.20
CA ASN A 290 9.77 4.45 -3.61
C ASN A 290 10.35 5.08 -2.35
N ILE A 291 9.66 4.89 -1.24
CA ILE A 291 9.95 5.51 0.06
C ILE A 291 11.04 4.72 0.76
N LYS A 292 12.09 5.42 1.20
CA LYS A 292 13.20 4.85 1.97
C LYS A 292 13.08 5.31 3.42
N ILE A 293 13.05 4.32 4.31
CA ILE A 293 13.06 4.52 5.76
C ILE A 293 14.22 3.74 6.38
N ASN A 294 14.67 4.14 7.56
CA ASN A 294 15.59 3.35 8.35
C ASN A 294 14.83 2.25 9.15
N ARG A 295 15.55 1.41 9.88
CA ARG A 295 14.96 0.35 10.72
C ARG A 295 14.12 0.87 11.91
N LYS A 296 14.21 2.17 12.23
CA LYS A 296 13.37 2.82 13.23
C LYS A 296 12.12 3.43 12.62
N GLY A 297 11.89 3.23 11.31
CA GLY A 297 10.79 3.80 10.57
C GLY A 297 10.95 5.29 10.23
N ASP A 298 12.13 5.90 10.47
CA ASP A 298 12.34 7.30 10.13
C ASP A 298 12.55 7.46 8.63
N PHE A 299 11.89 8.46 8.05
CA PHE A 299 12.00 8.81 6.65
C PHE A 299 13.41 9.26 6.29
N LEU A 300 13.95 8.73 5.21
CA LEU A 300 15.23 9.11 4.64
C LEU A 300 15.05 9.95 3.37
N TYR A 301 14.40 9.39 2.37
CA TYR A 301 14.03 10.04 1.12
C TYR A 301 12.99 9.19 0.37
N ALA A 302 12.40 9.75 -0.70
CA ALA A 302 11.61 8.99 -1.64
C ALA A 302 11.95 9.35 -3.08
N ASP A 303 12.02 8.36 -3.96
CA ASP A 303 12.02 8.56 -5.41
C ASP A 303 10.57 8.58 -5.89
N VAL A 304 10.23 9.48 -6.80
CA VAL A 304 8.90 9.66 -7.37
C VAL A 304 8.93 9.31 -8.84
N LEU A 305 8.30 8.23 -9.24
CA LEU A 305 8.04 7.95 -10.64
C LEU A 305 6.66 8.49 -11.00
N SER A 306 6.63 9.45 -11.92
CA SER A 306 5.37 10.01 -12.43
C SER A 306 4.72 9.06 -13.41
N VAL A 307 3.42 8.78 -13.21
CA VAL A 307 2.62 8.00 -14.14
C VAL A 307 1.37 8.76 -14.56
N LYS A 308 0.85 8.42 -15.74
CA LYS A 308 -0.41 8.93 -16.26
C LYS A 308 -1.28 7.80 -16.78
N GLN A 309 -2.57 7.99 -16.73
CA GLN A 309 -3.54 7.08 -17.30
C GLN A 309 -4.41 7.76 -18.34
N THR A 310 -4.71 7.03 -19.41
CA THR A 310 -5.72 7.43 -20.40
C THR A 310 -6.64 6.26 -20.70
N LYS A 311 -7.88 6.56 -21.07
CA LYS A 311 -8.84 5.51 -21.48
C LYS A 311 -8.35 4.70 -22.70
N ALA A 312 -7.54 5.31 -23.56
CA ALA A 312 -7.04 4.68 -24.78
C ALA A 312 -5.84 3.77 -24.54
N ASN A 313 -4.91 4.18 -23.65
CA ASN A 313 -3.60 3.54 -23.52
C ASN A 313 -3.36 2.94 -22.14
N GLY A 314 -4.31 3.07 -21.18
CA GLY A 314 -4.14 2.61 -19.82
C GLY A 314 -3.06 3.38 -19.07
N LEU A 315 -2.30 2.68 -18.25
CA LEU A 315 -1.23 3.19 -17.38
C LEU A 315 0.08 3.31 -18.16
N LEU A 316 0.66 4.51 -18.15
CA LEU A 316 1.91 4.86 -18.84
C LEU A 316 2.84 5.63 -17.91
N LEU A 317 4.13 5.66 -18.22
CA LEU A 317 5.06 6.61 -17.61
C LEU A 317 4.72 8.04 -18.09
N ASP A 318 4.95 9.03 -17.21
CA ASP A 318 4.74 10.45 -17.53
C ASP A 318 6.09 11.19 -17.54
N ASP A 319 6.70 11.30 -18.72
CA ASP A 319 7.99 11.97 -18.91
C ASP A 319 7.93 13.48 -18.61
N ASP A 320 6.71 14.06 -18.55
CA ASP A 320 6.50 15.45 -18.16
C ASP A 320 6.55 15.68 -16.64
N CYS A 321 6.68 14.60 -15.84
CA CYS A 321 6.77 14.63 -14.38
C CYS A 321 5.64 15.42 -13.69
N LYS A 322 4.43 15.42 -14.28
CA LYS A 322 3.30 16.27 -13.83
C LYS A 322 2.91 16.03 -12.38
N VAL A 323 2.88 14.77 -11.94
CA VAL A 323 2.49 14.46 -10.56
C VAL A 323 3.56 14.90 -9.55
N PHE A 324 4.85 14.84 -9.90
CA PHE A 324 5.92 15.34 -9.05
C PHE A 324 5.78 16.84 -8.78
N GLU A 325 5.58 17.62 -9.83
CA GLU A 325 5.38 19.07 -9.69
C GLU A 325 4.07 19.41 -8.95
N GLU A 326 3.01 18.63 -9.15
CA GLU A 326 1.76 18.79 -8.41
C GLU A 326 1.92 18.48 -6.92
N MET A 327 2.60 17.37 -6.56
CA MET A 327 2.92 17.02 -5.17
C MET A 327 3.75 18.11 -4.49
N LYS A 328 4.78 18.62 -5.17
CA LYS A 328 5.63 19.72 -4.70
C LYS A 328 4.82 20.98 -4.44
N ARG A 329 3.97 21.35 -5.38
CA ARG A 329 3.07 22.52 -5.26
C ARG A 329 2.10 22.37 -4.09
N LEU A 330 1.43 21.21 -3.98
CA LEU A 330 0.45 20.94 -2.93
C LEU A 330 1.11 20.87 -1.55
N THR A 331 2.26 20.22 -1.44
CA THR A 331 3.01 20.13 -0.18
C THR A 331 3.42 21.51 0.32
N LYS A 332 3.90 22.39 -0.58
CA LYS A 332 4.23 23.76 -0.21
C LYS A 332 3.01 24.58 0.26
N LEU A 333 1.84 24.29 -0.29
CA LEU A 333 0.60 25.00 0.06
C LEU A 333 -0.05 24.51 1.35
N ASP A 334 -0.03 23.20 1.60
CA ASP A 334 -0.74 22.58 2.73
C ASP A 334 0.15 22.41 3.96
N PHE A 335 1.45 22.20 3.73
CA PHE A 335 2.46 21.92 4.78
C PHE A 335 3.74 22.74 4.55
N PRO A 336 3.67 24.09 4.55
CA PRO A 336 4.87 24.91 4.35
C PRO A 336 5.93 24.70 5.44
N GLU A 337 5.52 24.19 6.61
CA GLU A 337 6.37 23.85 7.75
C GLU A 337 7.13 22.52 7.59
N THR A 338 6.72 21.66 6.68
CA THR A 338 7.36 20.34 6.51
C THR A 338 8.83 20.49 6.10
N PRO A 339 9.76 19.66 6.65
CA PRO A 339 11.17 19.73 6.30
C PRO A 339 11.49 19.12 4.92
N LEU A 340 10.50 18.97 4.04
CA LEU A 340 10.69 18.34 2.75
C LEU A 340 11.22 19.30 1.69
N HIS A 341 12.13 18.77 0.87
CA HIS A 341 12.67 19.38 -0.34
C HIS A 341 12.39 18.47 -1.54
N PHE A 342 12.01 19.06 -2.68
CA PHE A 342 11.66 18.37 -3.92
C PHE A 342 12.60 18.77 -5.02
N GLU A 343 13.39 17.83 -5.52
CA GLU A 343 14.37 18.06 -6.58
C GLU A 343 14.64 16.77 -7.36
N ASN A 344 14.72 16.85 -8.70
CA ASN A 344 15.10 15.73 -9.58
C ASN A 344 14.33 14.43 -9.29
N ASP A 345 13.00 14.52 -9.26
CA ASP A 345 12.09 13.40 -8.95
C ASP A 345 12.33 12.74 -7.58
N LYS A 346 12.96 13.48 -6.65
CA LYS A 346 13.18 13.06 -5.27
C LYS A 346 12.52 13.98 -4.27
N ILE A 347 12.08 13.35 -3.19
CA ILE A 347 11.60 14.00 -1.97
C ILE A 347 12.61 13.66 -0.88
N GLN A 348 13.21 14.65 -0.26
CA GLN A 348 14.25 14.46 0.77
C GLN A 348 14.12 15.51 1.88
N LEU A 349 14.74 15.26 3.00
CA LEU A 349 14.78 16.24 4.08
C LEU A 349 15.66 17.43 3.68
N LYS A 350 15.23 18.65 4.03
CA LYS A 350 16.04 19.85 3.87
C LYS A 350 17.33 19.70 4.68
N THR A 351 18.46 19.93 4.05
CA THR A 351 19.74 20.00 4.77
C THR A 351 19.73 21.27 5.63
N ILE A 352 19.80 21.10 6.94
CA ILE A 352 20.01 22.24 7.84
C ILE A 352 21.49 22.61 7.70
N THR A 353 21.78 23.63 6.88
CA THR A 353 23.09 24.29 6.92
C THR A 353 23.10 25.19 8.16
N ASN A 354 23.81 24.76 9.21
CA ASN A 354 24.12 25.57 10.38
C ASN A 354 25.04 26.75 9.99
#